data_003485923afa1644bfbb7b055e247a22
#
_entry.id   003485923afa1644bfbb7b055e247a22
#
_cell.length_a   1.000
_cell.length_b   1.000
_cell.length_c   1.000
_cell.angle_alpha   90.00
_cell.angle_beta   90.00
_cell.angle_gamma   90.00
#
_symmetry.space_group_name_H-M   'P 1'
#
loop_
_entity.id
_entity.type
_entity.pdbx_description
1 polymer ?
#
loop_
_entity_poly.entity_id
_entity_poly.type
_entity_poly.pdbx_seq_one_letter_code
_entity_poly.pdbx_strand_id
1 'polypeptide(L)'
;EISACLVGSEMCIRDRCNFDFDFGHTKIPYYKAPNGMDNQAFFEKLCWEGLERRYGPDVPQANKDRLEYEIGVVKKMGYTNYYLIVWDYVNYAKSQGIPVGPGRGSGAGSIAAYSVGITDIDPIRYNLIFERFLNPERVSMPDFDVDFCYERRQEVIDYVNRKYGADHVAQIVTFGTMAARNAIRDVG
;
A
#
# COMPACT_ATOMS: atom_id res chain seq x y z
N GLU A 1 -44.97 2.99 -12.17
CA GLU A 1 -45.46 2.20 -11.03
C GLU A 1 -44.33 1.40 -10.35
N ILE A 2 -43.41 0.82 -11.08
CA ILE A 2 -42.26 0.07 -10.53
C ILE A 2 -41.28 1.00 -9.77
N SER A 3 -41.10 2.22 -10.23
CA SER A 3 -40.21 3.22 -9.61
C SER A 3 -40.71 3.67 -8.23
N ALA A 4 -42.02 3.85 -8.03
CA ALA A 4 -42.59 4.27 -6.75
C ALA A 4 -42.51 3.16 -5.67
N CYS A 5 -42.55 1.89 -6.07
CA CYS A 5 -42.45 0.75 -5.17
C CYS A 5 -41.00 0.55 -4.69
N LEU A 6 -39.99 0.81 -5.54
CA LEU A 6 -38.58 0.75 -5.19
C LEU A 6 -38.18 1.86 -4.21
N VAL A 7 -38.63 3.10 -4.43
CA VAL A 7 -38.34 4.23 -3.54
C VAL A 7 -38.94 3.98 -2.12
N GLY A 8 -40.14 3.42 -2.02
CA GLY A 8 -40.71 3.06 -0.74
C GLY A 8 -39.95 1.95 0.00
N SER A 9 -39.41 0.97 -0.73
CA SER A 9 -38.62 -0.10 -0.14
C SER A 9 -37.24 0.40 0.35
N GLU A 10 -36.59 1.28 -0.41
CA GLU A 10 -35.31 1.88 -0.04
C GLU A 10 -35.41 2.75 1.20
N MET A 11 -36.46 3.55 1.35
CA MET A 11 -36.73 4.31 2.57
C MET A 11 -36.95 3.39 3.79
N CYS A 12 -37.72 2.31 3.65
CA CYS A 12 -37.91 1.34 4.72
C CYS A 12 -36.63 0.60 5.12
N ILE A 13 -35.71 0.34 4.18
CA ILE A 13 -34.40 -0.25 4.47
C ILE A 13 -33.53 0.75 5.21
N ARG A 14 -33.48 2.00 4.75
CA ARG A 14 -32.72 3.07 5.39
C ARG A 14 -33.13 3.28 6.84
N ASP A 15 -34.44 3.33 7.13
CA ASP A 15 -34.97 3.57 8.46
C ASP A 15 -34.70 2.43 9.45
N ARG A 16 -34.36 1.23 8.94
CA ARG A 16 -33.97 0.06 9.75
C ARG A 16 -32.45 -0.08 9.92
N CYS A 17 -31.65 0.67 9.15
CA CYS A 17 -30.21 0.65 9.26
C CYS A 17 -29.76 1.65 10.33
N ASN A 18 -29.36 1.15 11.49
CA ASN A 18 -28.74 1.92 12.58
C ASN A 18 -27.24 1.68 12.59
N PHE A 19 -26.55 2.08 11.52
CA PHE A 19 -25.12 1.93 11.38
C PHE A 19 -24.49 3.27 11.00
N ASP A 20 -23.55 3.70 11.83
CA ASP A 20 -22.72 4.86 11.56
C ASP A 20 -21.31 4.42 11.16
N PHE A 21 -20.76 5.08 10.14
CA PHE A 21 -19.40 4.84 9.73
C PHE A 21 -18.43 5.62 10.62
N ASP A 22 -17.47 4.91 11.17
CA ASP A 22 -16.36 5.53 11.90
C ASP A 22 -15.30 6.02 10.93
N PHE A 23 -15.42 7.28 10.51
CA PHE A 23 -14.46 7.94 9.61
C PHE A 23 -13.24 8.52 10.35
N GLY A 24 -13.25 8.52 11.67
CA GLY A 24 -12.23 9.17 12.50
C GLY A 24 -11.03 8.31 12.82
N HIS A 25 -11.11 7.00 12.64
CA HIS A 25 -10.06 6.07 13.06
C HIS A 25 -9.55 5.23 11.89
N THR A 26 -8.30 5.45 11.52
CA THR A 26 -7.61 4.60 10.54
C THR A 26 -7.27 3.25 11.17
N LYS A 27 -7.87 2.17 10.67
CA LYS A 27 -7.64 0.80 11.15
C LYS A 27 -6.52 0.16 10.35
N ILE A 28 -5.27 0.36 10.79
CA ILE A 28 -4.11 -0.33 10.20
C ILE A 28 -3.82 -1.58 11.02
N PRO A 29 -3.71 -2.77 10.41
CA PRO A 29 -3.29 -3.98 11.10
C PRO A 29 -1.92 -3.81 11.76
N TYR A 30 -1.69 -4.53 12.86
CA TYR A 30 -0.40 -4.51 13.54
C TYR A 30 0.55 -5.51 12.87
N TYR A 31 1.71 -5.02 12.44
CA TYR A 31 2.80 -5.88 11.99
C TYR A 31 3.55 -6.42 13.21
N LYS A 32 3.95 -7.69 13.18
CA LYS A 32 4.75 -8.30 14.24
C LYS A 32 6.18 -8.49 13.75
N ALA A 33 7.08 -7.62 14.20
CA ALA A 33 8.49 -7.69 13.83
C ALA A 33 9.15 -8.99 14.35
N PRO A 34 10.16 -9.51 13.65
CA PRO A 34 10.91 -10.68 14.07
C PRO A 34 11.59 -10.47 15.44
N ASN A 35 11.76 -11.54 16.21
CA ASN A 35 12.48 -11.55 17.49
C ASN A 35 11.91 -10.58 18.55
N GLY A 36 10.65 -10.15 18.43
CA GLY A 36 10.04 -9.21 19.38
C GLY A 36 10.61 -7.79 19.32
N MET A 37 11.30 -7.44 18.24
CA MET A 37 11.82 -6.09 18.03
C MET A 37 10.67 -5.09 17.89
N ASP A 38 10.88 -3.85 18.33
CA ASP A 38 9.94 -2.77 18.06
C ASP A 38 9.81 -2.53 16.54
N ASN A 39 8.58 -2.34 16.07
CA ASN A 39 8.30 -2.19 14.64
C ASN A 39 8.99 -0.95 14.04
N GLN A 40 9.09 0.14 14.81
CA GLN A 40 9.78 1.33 14.35
C GLN A 40 11.28 1.09 14.18
N ALA A 41 11.90 0.46 15.18
CA ALA A 41 13.32 0.13 15.12
C ALA A 41 13.62 -0.87 13.98
N PHE A 42 12.73 -1.83 13.76
CA PHE A 42 12.84 -2.77 12.64
C PHE A 42 12.73 -2.08 11.28
N PHE A 43 11.79 -1.17 11.13
CA PHE A 43 11.62 -0.38 9.90
C PHE A 43 12.84 0.50 9.62
N GLU A 44 13.33 1.24 10.63
CA GLU A 44 14.53 2.06 10.51
C GLU A 44 15.74 1.22 10.07
N LYS A 45 15.94 0.06 10.70
CA LYS A 45 17.01 -0.87 10.31
C LYS A 45 16.90 -1.31 8.85
N LEU A 46 15.70 -1.73 8.41
CA LEU A 46 15.48 -2.12 7.01
C LEU A 46 15.76 -0.99 6.03
N CYS A 47 15.37 0.24 6.39
CA CYS A 47 15.60 1.42 5.57
C CYS A 47 17.09 1.71 5.39
N TRP A 48 17.88 1.72 6.46
CA TRP A 48 19.31 2.00 6.42
C TRP A 48 20.10 0.90 5.69
N GLU A 49 19.87 -0.36 6.02
CA GLU A 49 20.48 -1.50 5.32
C GLU A 49 20.11 -1.51 3.83
N GLY A 50 18.86 -1.13 3.53
CA GLY A 50 18.38 -1.03 2.16
C GLY A 50 19.00 0.12 1.40
N LEU A 51 19.20 1.27 2.04
CA LEU A 51 19.85 2.43 1.42
C LEU A 51 21.29 2.11 0.99
N GLU A 52 22.06 1.47 1.87
CA GLU A 52 23.42 1.02 1.56
C GLU A 52 23.44 -0.01 0.42
N ARG A 53 22.47 -0.91 0.39
CA ARG A 53 22.35 -1.91 -0.68
C ARG A 53 22.04 -1.28 -2.04
N ARG A 54 21.25 -0.17 -2.06
CA ARG A 54 20.84 0.52 -3.30
C ARG A 54 21.91 1.46 -3.85
N TYR A 55 22.61 2.18 -2.99
CA TYR A 55 23.56 3.23 -3.38
C TYR A 55 25.04 2.86 -3.12
N GLY A 56 25.31 1.67 -2.54
CA GLY A 56 26.66 1.25 -2.16
C GLY A 56 27.11 1.84 -0.83
N PRO A 57 28.39 1.64 -0.44
CA PRO A 57 28.91 2.07 0.85
C PRO A 57 29.04 3.60 0.97
N ASP A 58 29.24 4.30 -0.14
CA ASP A 58 29.44 5.75 -0.18
C ASP A 58 28.13 6.49 -0.49
N VAL A 59 27.11 6.28 0.34
CA VAL A 59 25.81 6.96 0.16
C VAL A 59 25.96 8.47 0.30
N PRO A 60 25.51 9.27 -0.69
CA PRO A 60 25.51 10.73 -0.59
C PRO A 60 24.75 11.23 0.64
N GLN A 61 25.27 12.27 1.31
CA GLN A 61 24.65 12.82 2.53
C GLN A 61 23.20 13.25 2.26
N ALA A 62 22.91 13.87 1.13
CA ALA A 62 21.57 14.30 0.75
C ALA A 62 20.55 13.15 0.73
N ASN A 63 20.98 11.93 0.34
CA ASN A 63 20.10 10.75 0.34
C ASN A 63 19.85 10.26 1.77
N LYS A 64 20.84 10.35 2.65
CA LYS A 64 20.70 10.03 4.08
C LYS A 64 19.73 10.99 4.75
N ASP A 65 19.92 12.30 4.54
CA ASP A 65 19.06 13.35 5.10
C ASP A 65 17.61 13.18 4.62
N ARG A 66 17.43 12.85 3.33
CA ARG A 66 16.10 12.59 2.78
C ARG A 66 15.46 11.34 3.40
N LEU A 67 16.21 10.25 3.58
CA LEU A 67 15.70 9.05 4.22
C LEU A 67 15.30 9.29 5.66
N GLU A 68 16.14 9.99 6.44
CA GLU A 68 15.87 10.35 7.82
C GLU A 68 14.60 11.19 7.95
N TYR A 69 14.43 12.17 7.07
CA TYR A 69 13.21 12.98 6.99
C TYR A 69 11.98 12.12 6.74
N GLU A 70 12.02 11.23 5.74
CA GLU A 70 10.88 10.38 5.40
C GLU A 70 10.52 9.40 6.53
N ILE A 71 11.52 8.77 7.17
CA ILE A 71 11.31 7.92 8.34
C ILE A 71 10.63 8.69 9.46
N GLY A 72 11.06 9.93 9.72
CA GLY A 72 10.45 10.82 10.71
C GLY A 72 8.98 11.13 10.41
N VAL A 73 8.65 11.40 9.15
CA VAL A 73 7.27 11.65 8.72
C VAL A 73 6.41 10.38 8.86
N VAL A 74 6.90 9.23 8.40
CA VAL A 74 6.20 7.94 8.51
C VAL A 74 5.89 7.61 9.97
N LYS A 75 6.87 7.80 10.87
CA LYS A 75 6.72 7.61 12.31
C LYS A 75 5.68 8.55 12.90
N LYS A 76 5.81 9.86 12.63
CA LYS A 76 4.90 10.91 13.13
C LYS A 76 3.45 10.68 12.72
N MET A 77 3.23 10.19 11.50
CA MET A 77 1.91 9.91 10.97
C MET A 77 1.38 8.50 11.32
N GLY A 78 2.17 7.66 12.00
CA GLY A 78 1.76 6.33 12.46
C GLY A 78 1.68 5.26 11.36
N TYR A 79 2.35 5.45 10.22
CA TYR A 79 2.28 4.54 9.08
C TYR A 79 3.39 3.49 9.01
N THR A 80 4.18 3.34 10.07
CA THR A 80 5.26 2.32 10.15
C THR A 80 4.73 0.91 9.90
N ASN A 81 3.62 0.53 10.54
CA ASN A 81 3.01 -0.79 10.32
C ASN A 81 2.54 -0.98 8.88
N TYR A 82 2.02 0.07 8.25
CA TYR A 82 1.60 0.03 6.85
C TYR A 82 2.77 -0.27 5.92
N TYR A 83 3.89 0.45 6.07
CA TYR A 83 5.10 0.19 5.29
C TYR A 83 5.63 -1.23 5.50
N LEU A 84 5.63 -1.73 6.73
CA LEU A 84 6.09 -3.08 7.05
C LEU A 84 5.20 -4.17 6.46
N ILE A 85 3.89 -3.97 6.45
CA ILE A 85 2.95 -4.91 5.82
C ILE A 85 3.14 -4.94 4.31
N VAL A 86 3.27 -3.77 3.67
CA VAL A 86 3.52 -3.70 2.22
C VAL A 86 4.86 -4.33 1.87
N TRP A 87 5.91 -4.00 2.62
CA TRP A 87 7.22 -4.63 2.47
C TRP A 87 7.16 -6.15 2.59
N ASP A 88 6.42 -6.65 3.55
CA ASP A 88 6.33 -8.07 3.85
C ASP A 88 5.77 -8.88 2.67
N TYR A 89 4.64 -8.49 2.11
CA TYR A 89 4.07 -9.25 0.99
C TYR A 89 4.83 -9.02 -0.33
N VAL A 90 5.43 -7.85 -0.53
CA VAL A 90 6.33 -7.61 -1.68
C VAL A 90 7.58 -8.47 -1.57
N ASN A 91 8.20 -8.51 -0.39
CA ASN A 91 9.37 -9.33 -0.13
C ASN A 91 9.06 -10.84 -0.24
N TYR A 92 7.90 -11.27 0.24
CA TYR A 92 7.42 -12.64 0.02
C TYR A 92 7.34 -12.94 -1.48
N ALA A 93 6.68 -12.11 -2.26
CA ALA A 93 6.55 -12.32 -3.71
C ALA A 93 7.93 -12.43 -4.39
N LYS A 94 8.83 -11.49 -4.10
CA LYS A 94 10.20 -11.51 -4.62
C LYS A 94 10.97 -12.77 -4.19
N SER A 95 10.82 -13.23 -2.95
CA SER A 95 11.47 -14.45 -2.45
C SER A 95 10.96 -15.73 -3.12
N GLN A 96 9.71 -15.74 -3.57
CA GLN A 96 9.10 -16.86 -4.33
C GLN A 96 9.34 -16.74 -5.85
N GLY A 97 10.13 -15.76 -6.29
CA GLY A 97 10.38 -15.51 -7.71
C GLY A 97 9.11 -15.07 -8.46
N ILE A 98 8.14 -14.46 -7.76
CA ILE A 98 6.97 -13.86 -8.39
C ILE A 98 7.36 -12.47 -8.89
N PRO A 99 7.23 -12.18 -10.21
CA PRO A 99 7.52 -10.85 -10.73
C PRO A 99 6.67 -9.78 -10.08
N VAL A 100 7.33 -8.72 -9.61
CA VAL A 100 6.70 -7.54 -9.01
C VAL A 100 7.05 -6.34 -9.88
N GLY A 101 6.07 -5.50 -10.19
CA GLY A 101 6.29 -4.26 -10.92
C GLY A 101 7.20 -3.29 -10.15
N PRO A 102 7.91 -2.39 -10.86
CA PRO A 102 8.87 -1.47 -10.24
C PRO A 102 8.25 -0.43 -9.31
N GLY A 103 6.94 -0.37 -9.28
CA GLY A 103 6.15 0.63 -8.57
C GLY A 103 5.55 1.65 -9.53
N ARG A 104 4.47 2.27 -9.10
CA ARG A 104 3.75 3.32 -9.83
C ARG A 104 3.06 4.29 -8.85
N GLY A 105 2.42 5.33 -9.38
CA GLY A 105 1.72 6.30 -8.56
C GLY A 105 2.64 7.14 -7.68
N SER A 106 2.09 7.68 -6.61
CA SER A 106 2.81 8.57 -5.69
C SER A 106 3.83 7.84 -4.80
N GLY A 107 3.63 6.56 -4.52
CA GLY A 107 4.52 5.74 -3.68
C GLY A 107 5.95 5.61 -4.22
N ALA A 108 6.11 5.75 -5.56
CA ALA A 108 7.43 5.79 -6.19
C ALA A 108 8.30 6.99 -5.73
N GLY A 109 7.69 8.02 -5.12
CA GLY A 109 8.41 9.20 -4.60
C GLY A 109 9.11 8.99 -3.26
N SER A 110 8.95 7.82 -2.62
CA SER A 110 9.53 7.54 -1.30
C SER A 110 10.88 6.83 -1.41
N ILE A 111 11.95 7.46 -0.87
CA ILE A 111 13.26 6.81 -0.75
C ILE A 111 13.23 5.70 0.30
N ALA A 112 12.39 5.81 1.32
CA ALA A 112 12.19 4.74 2.30
C ALA A 112 11.59 3.49 1.63
N ALA A 113 10.56 3.64 0.78
CA ALA A 113 9.97 2.53 0.02
C ALA A 113 10.97 1.91 -0.97
N TYR A 114 11.79 2.74 -1.63
CA TYR A 114 12.87 2.29 -2.51
C TYR A 114 13.94 1.50 -1.74
N SER A 115 14.36 2.00 -0.59
CA SER A 115 15.39 1.35 0.24
C SER A 115 14.93 -0.02 0.74
N VAL A 116 13.71 -0.14 1.25
CA VAL A 116 13.19 -1.44 1.73
C VAL A 116 12.80 -2.38 0.58
N GLY A 117 12.74 -1.90 -0.65
CA GLY A 117 12.45 -2.72 -1.83
C GLY A 117 10.97 -2.89 -2.15
N ILE A 118 10.10 -2.01 -1.64
CA ILE A 118 8.70 -1.91 -2.07
C ILE A 118 8.64 -1.43 -3.51
N THR A 119 9.47 -0.43 -3.85
CA THR A 119 9.61 0.09 -5.21
C THR A 119 11.03 -0.12 -5.74
N ASP A 120 11.18 -0.16 -7.07
CA ASP A 120 12.46 -0.28 -7.76
C ASP A 120 12.76 0.97 -8.64
N ILE A 121 12.01 2.06 -8.43
CA ILE A 121 12.22 3.37 -9.04
C ILE A 121 12.97 4.26 -8.05
N ASP A 122 14.15 4.74 -8.44
CA ASP A 122 14.97 5.64 -7.62
C ASP A 122 14.35 7.05 -7.61
N PRO A 123 13.78 7.50 -6.48
CA PRO A 123 13.11 8.80 -6.41
C PRO A 123 14.10 9.98 -6.52
N ILE A 124 15.36 9.80 -6.17
CA ILE A 124 16.37 10.85 -6.26
C ILE A 124 16.79 11.06 -7.72
N ARG A 125 17.05 9.97 -8.44
CA ARG A 125 17.43 10.02 -9.85
C ARG A 125 16.37 10.71 -10.72
N TYR A 126 15.09 10.52 -10.40
CA TYR A 126 13.97 11.06 -11.16
C TYR A 126 13.34 12.31 -10.53
N ASN A 127 13.95 12.88 -9.48
CA ASN A 127 13.46 14.07 -8.76
C ASN A 127 11.98 13.94 -8.34
N LEU A 128 11.60 12.76 -7.81
CA LEU A 128 10.25 12.52 -7.36
C LEU A 128 10.00 13.14 -5.98
N ILE A 129 8.80 13.69 -5.79
CA ILE A 129 8.41 14.43 -4.60
C ILE A 129 7.69 13.50 -3.63
N PHE A 130 8.24 13.32 -2.41
CA PHE A 130 7.66 12.50 -1.36
C PHE A 130 6.33 13.04 -0.83
N GLU A 131 6.18 14.34 -0.74
CA GLU A 131 4.98 15.02 -0.22
C GLU A 131 3.73 14.79 -1.07
N ARG A 132 3.90 14.28 -2.30
CA ARG A 132 2.79 13.79 -3.13
C ARG A 132 2.24 12.46 -2.63
N PHE A 133 3.08 11.67 -1.96
CA PHE A 133 2.71 10.37 -1.39
C PHE A 133 2.25 10.51 0.06
N LEU A 134 3.04 11.21 0.89
CA LEU A 134 2.77 11.39 2.31
C LEU A 134 3.06 12.84 2.71
N ASN A 135 1.99 13.57 3.05
CA ASN A 135 2.10 14.96 3.47
C ASN A 135 1.48 15.13 4.86
N PRO A 136 2.26 15.57 5.87
CA PRO A 136 1.76 15.82 7.23
C PRO A 136 0.63 16.85 7.31
N GLU A 137 0.55 17.78 6.34
CA GLU A 137 -0.50 18.81 6.29
C GLU A 137 -1.81 18.30 5.68
N ARG A 138 -1.74 17.18 4.94
CA ARG A 138 -2.90 16.57 4.30
C ARG A 138 -3.18 15.21 4.94
N VAL A 139 -4.21 15.14 5.74
CA VAL A 139 -4.66 13.89 6.37
C VAL A 139 -5.28 12.97 5.32
N SER A 140 -4.45 12.30 4.55
CA SER A 140 -4.86 11.22 3.63
C SER A 140 -4.01 9.99 3.91
N MET A 141 -4.64 8.82 3.95
CA MET A 141 -3.92 7.56 4.08
C MET A 141 -3.03 7.34 2.85
N PRO A 142 -1.76 6.94 3.02
CA PRO A 142 -0.90 6.58 1.89
C PRO A 142 -1.44 5.33 1.20
N ASP A 143 -1.24 5.25 -0.11
CA ASP A 143 -1.64 4.10 -0.93
C ASP A 143 -0.48 3.65 -1.82
N PHE A 144 0.02 2.43 -1.61
CA PHE A 144 1.01 1.82 -2.47
C PHE A 144 0.31 0.99 -3.54
N ASP A 145 0.46 1.44 -4.78
CA ASP A 145 0.08 0.66 -5.96
C ASP A 145 1.16 -0.37 -6.29
N VAL A 146 0.89 -1.64 -6.07
CA VAL A 146 1.82 -2.74 -6.33
C VAL A 146 1.24 -3.69 -7.38
N ASP A 147 1.97 -3.88 -8.46
CA ASP A 147 1.58 -4.78 -9.55
C ASP A 147 2.31 -6.13 -9.41
N PHE A 148 1.56 -7.22 -9.39
CA PHE A 148 2.09 -8.59 -9.38
C PHE A 148 1.83 -9.30 -10.70
N CYS A 149 2.65 -10.31 -11.01
CA CYS A 149 2.40 -11.21 -12.13
C CYS A 149 0.97 -11.72 -12.08
N TYR A 150 0.24 -11.56 -13.17
CA TYR A 150 -1.18 -11.92 -13.27
C TYR A 150 -1.44 -13.40 -12.92
N GLU A 151 -0.60 -14.30 -13.40
CA GLU A 151 -0.74 -15.74 -13.20
C GLU A 151 -0.53 -16.17 -11.75
N ARG A 152 0.39 -15.48 -11.04
CA ARG A 152 0.81 -15.87 -9.68
C ARG A 152 0.35 -14.91 -8.57
N ARG A 153 -0.43 -13.88 -8.91
CA ARG A 153 -0.98 -12.92 -7.93
C ARG A 153 -1.74 -13.61 -6.81
N GLN A 154 -2.47 -14.69 -7.12
CA GLN A 154 -3.26 -15.41 -6.13
C GLN A 154 -2.40 -15.97 -4.99
N GLU A 155 -1.17 -16.40 -5.25
CA GLU A 155 -0.25 -16.92 -4.24
C GLU A 155 0.09 -15.84 -3.19
N VAL A 156 0.21 -14.57 -3.62
CA VAL A 156 0.48 -13.44 -2.72
C VAL A 156 -0.77 -13.13 -1.88
N ILE A 157 -1.95 -13.13 -2.48
CA ILE A 157 -3.23 -12.95 -1.76
C ILE A 157 -3.41 -14.04 -0.70
N ASP A 158 -3.14 -15.28 -1.05
CA ASP A 158 -3.23 -16.42 -0.12
C ASP A 158 -2.21 -16.32 1.02
N TYR A 159 -1.01 -15.79 0.74
CA TYR A 159 -0.02 -15.51 1.79
C TYR A 159 -0.52 -14.47 2.78
N VAL A 160 -1.06 -13.35 2.28
CA VAL A 160 -1.60 -12.27 3.12
C VAL A 160 -2.76 -12.78 3.97
N ASN A 161 -3.69 -13.54 3.38
CA ASN A 161 -4.81 -14.15 4.09
C ASN A 161 -4.35 -15.09 5.21
N ARG A 162 -3.35 -15.93 4.95
CA ARG A 162 -2.81 -16.85 5.97
C ARG A 162 -2.07 -16.13 7.09
N LYS A 163 -1.35 -15.05 6.75
CA LYS A 163 -0.50 -14.34 7.73
C LYS A 163 -1.28 -13.39 8.60
N TYR A 164 -2.21 -12.65 8.01
CA TYR A 164 -2.94 -11.57 8.69
C TYR A 164 -4.36 -11.97 9.10
N GLY A 165 -4.86 -13.11 8.63
CA GLY A 165 -6.22 -13.60 8.89
C GLY A 165 -7.20 -13.23 7.78
N ALA A 166 -8.05 -14.19 7.39
CA ALA A 166 -9.06 -14.00 6.34
C ALA A 166 -10.15 -12.97 6.73
N ASP A 167 -10.31 -12.70 8.01
CA ASP A 167 -11.21 -11.69 8.58
C ASP A 167 -10.62 -10.26 8.54
N HIS A 168 -9.32 -10.13 8.25
CA HIS A 168 -8.61 -8.84 8.12
C HIS A 168 -8.27 -8.47 6.68
N VAL A 169 -8.56 -9.36 5.74
CA VAL A 169 -8.21 -9.17 4.32
C VAL A 169 -9.46 -9.31 3.47
N ALA A 170 -9.75 -8.30 2.68
CA ALA A 170 -10.88 -8.32 1.75
C ALA A 170 -10.48 -7.78 0.38
N GLN A 171 -11.03 -8.36 -0.66
CA GLN A 171 -10.94 -7.80 -2.00
C GLN A 171 -12.03 -6.74 -2.18
N ILE A 172 -11.66 -5.60 -2.76
CA ILE A 172 -12.64 -4.58 -3.13
C ILE A 172 -13.45 -5.10 -4.30
N VAL A 173 -14.76 -5.20 -4.13
CA VAL A 173 -15.69 -5.57 -5.21
C VAL A 173 -15.90 -4.34 -6.09
N THR A 174 -15.39 -4.41 -7.33
CA THR A 174 -15.63 -3.40 -8.34
C THR A 174 -16.63 -3.91 -9.36
N PHE A 175 -17.74 -3.20 -9.51
CA PHE A 175 -18.70 -3.47 -10.59
C PHE A 175 -18.31 -2.62 -11.79
N GLY A 176 -17.86 -3.26 -12.87
CA GLY A 176 -17.55 -2.62 -14.14
C GLY A 176 -18.52 -3.07 -15.22
N THR A 177 -19.03 -2.14 -16.01
CA THR A 177 -19.70 -2.48 -17.27
C THR A 177 -18.70 -2.32 -18.40
N MET A 178 -18.64 -3.30 -19.30
CA MET A 178 -17.89 -3.18 -20.53
C MET A 178 -18.49 -2.05 -21.37
N ALA A 179 -17.76 -0.94 -21.50
CA ALA A 179 -18.14 0.10 -22.45
C ALA A 179 -17.96 -0.43 -23.88
N ALA A 180 -18.74 0.08 -24.84
CA ALA A 180 -18.78 -0.40 -26.24
C ALA A 180 -17.37 -0.56 -26.87
N ARG A 181 -16.44 0.34 -26.57
CA ARG A 181 -15.06 0.30 -27.06
C ARG A 181 -14.29 -0.94 -26.58
N ASN A 182 -14.44 -1.29 -25.32
CA ASN A 182 -13.77 -2.48 -24.74
C ASN A 182 -14.47 -3.77 -25.20
N ALA A 183 -15.80 -3.76 -25.26
CA ALA A 183 -16.56 -4.90 -25.77
C ALA A 183 -16.15 -5.25 -27.21
N ILE A 184 -15.97 -4.27 -28.11
CA ILE A 184 -15.52 -4.49 -29.48
C ILE A 184 -14.09 -5.06 -29.53
N ARG A 185 -13.20 -4.67 -28.61
CA ARG A 185 -11.82 -5.17 -28.58
C ARG A 185 -11.69 -6.59 -28.05
N ASP A 186 -12.55 -6.97 -27.11
CA ASP A 186 -12.44 -8.24 -26.41
C ASP A 186 -13.26 -9.35 -27.08
N VAL A 187 -14.27 -9.01 -27.88
CA VAL A 187 -15.17 -9.95 -28.54
C VAL A 187 -15.01 -9.96 -30.07
N GLY A 188 -14.42 -8.93 -30.67
CA GLY A 188 -14.12 -8.83 -32.10
C GLY A 188 -12.72 -9.29 -32.43
#